data_53ccc5aaec134c90c9f2987b854e3110
#
_entry.id   53ccc5aaec134c90c9f2987b854e3110
#
_cell.length_a   1.000
_cell.length_b   1.000
_cell.length_c   1.000
_cell.angle_alpha   90.00
_cell.angle_beta   90.00
_cell.angle_gamma   90.00
#
_symmetry.space_group_name_H-M   'P 1'
#
loop_
_entity.id
_entity.type
_entity.pdbx_description
1 polymer ?
#
loop_
_entity_poly.entity_id
_entity_poly.type
_entity_poly.pdbx_seq_one_letter_code
_entity_poly.pdbx_strand_id
1 'polypeptide(L)'
;MFRKRITILLAAALCATFSFAACGIREKEEPVPEPEVLEIKLPEAEDEPEEEEIVEEPTTAYSVIEERTIVDGKTQSYLTGEWISTDQASRRPIAVMIPNNRPAMPQYGLSKAGIIYEAPVEGRITRLMAVFEDFDDLERIGPVRSSRDYFVYVAMGYEAIYCNWGLARPYVEELINRPNYYNVSAAVVGIHNPADEAFGRVSRPGYATEFTGYLKVDGLFKAVDRLGYDWNYDDNHVPPFLFAADGVIADYPDNDPAVLIYPGGVSGGNSGGYGAYHPYFEYHEDDHLYYRYQDDKAQIDEYNSEQLAVTNVVFQYCHGEVRDDHDYLAFGVHGEGDAIVFTNGKVIKGTWMRYDGDFTPARFYDEEGSEIIFNQGKTWVCNIWQEYGEYVQYGEDGDHLITPDMLSVENDNKQEDDADAIAEAAEKAESDD
;
A
#
# COMPACT_ATOMS: atom_id res chain seq x y z
N MET A 1 -2.71 41.04 42.65
CA MET A 1 -4.08 41.54 42.94
C MET A 1 -5.05 40.90 41.97
N PHE A 2 -6.13 40.35 42.52
CA PHE A 2 -7.29 39.71 41.87
C PHE A 2 -7.15 38.29 41.28
N ARG A 3 -7.42 37.35 42.17
CA ARG A 3 -7.95 36.01 41.87
C ARG A 3 -9.41 36.10 41.42
N LYS A 4 -9.83 35.38 40.39
CA LYS A 4 -11.24 35.01 40.22
C LYS A 4 -11.37 33.49 40.14
N ARG A 5 -12.04 32.93 41.11
CA ARG A 5 -12.53 31.56 41.20
C ARG A 5 -13.80 31.45 40.36
N ILE A 6 -13.92 30.36 39.59
CA ILE A 6 -15.18 29.98 38.94
C ILE A 6 -15.72 28.75 39.64
N THR A 7 -16.94 28.84 40.08
CA THR A 7 -17.74 27.92 40.89
C THR A 7 -18.47 26.93 39.94
N ILE A 8 -18.38 25.64 40.26
CA ILE A 8 -19.15 24.57 39.62
C ILE A 8 -20.54 24.51 40.23
N LEU A 9 -21.60 24.59 39.41
CA LEU A 9 -22.99 24.37 39.80
C LEU A 9 -23.40 22.94 39.44
N LEU A 10 -23.72 22.14 40.47
CA LEU A 10 -24.43 20.87 40.37
C LEU A 10 -25.93 21.15 40.25
N ALA A 11 -26.58 20.60 39.23
CA ALA A 11 -28.06 20.57 39.12
C ALA A 11 -28.56 19.18 39.54
N ALA A 12 -29.32 19.15 40.65
CA ALA A 12 -30.05 17.98 41.11
C ALA A 12 -31.42 17.94 40.45
N ALA A 13 -31.79 16.80 39.87
CA ALA A 13 -33.14 16.58 39.34
C ALA A 13 -34.08 16.03 40.44
N LEU A 14 -35.21 16.68 40.61
CA LEU A 14 -36.27 16.37 41.57
C LEU A 14 -37.25 15.37 40.93
N CYS A 15 -37.46 14.20 41.53
CA CYS A 15 -38.58 13.31 41.21
C CYS A 15 -39.86 13.78 41.92
N ALA A 16 -40.90 14.10 41.16
CA ALA A 16 -42.24 14.33 41.65
C ALA A 16 -43.07 13.03 41.67
N THR A 17 -43.50 12.63 42.86
CA THR A 17 -44.46 11.55 43.10
C THR A 17 -45.88 12.09 42.99
N PHE A 18 -46.69 11.47 42.12
CA PHE A 18 -48.15 11.66 42.14
C PHE A 18 -48.84 10.50 42.89
N SER A 19 -49.47 10.83 43.99
CA SER A 19 -50.38 9.92 44.69
C SER A 19 -51.81 10.07 44.14
N PHE A 20 -52.42 8.99 43.64
CA PHE A 20 -53.85 8.88 43.49
C PHE A 20 -54.40 7.84 44.45
N ALA A 21 -55.29 8.30 45.31
CA ALA A 21 -56.14 7.45 46.14
C ALA A 21 -57.39 7.07 45.36
N ALA A 22 -57.71 5.81 45.26
CA ALA A 22 -59.06 5.36 44.96
C ALA A 22 -59.37 4.04 45.66
N CYS A 23 -60.52 4.08 46.26
CA CYS A 23 -61.23 3.18 47.13
C CYS A 23 -61.35 1.72 46.68
N GLY A 24 -61.27 0.84 47.66
CA GLY A 24 -61.50 -0.56 47.87
C GLY A 24 -62.48 -1.34 47.02
N ILE A 25 -62.05 -2.60 46.79
CA ILE A 25 -62.86 -3.79 46.89
C ILE A 25 -61.88 -4.94 47.31
N ARG A 26 -62.23 -5.61 48.40
CA ARG A 26 -61.51 -6.73 48.96
C ARG A 26 -61.98 -8.00 48.29
N GLU A 27 -61.22 -8.58 47.36
CA GLU A 27 -61.38 -9.97 46.96
C GLU A 27 -60.37 -10.88 47.71
N LYS A 28 -60.86 -12.02 48.12
CA LYS A 28 -60.07 -13.02 48.84
C LYS A 28 -59.06 -13.65 47.89
N GLU A 29 -57.80 -13.56 48.20
CA GLU A 29 -56.74 -14.33 47.58
C GLU A 29 -56.85 -15.83 48.04
N GLU A 30 -57.02 -16.71 47.05
CA GLU A 30 -56.75 -18.13 47.22
C GLU A 30 -55.24 -18.39 47.12
N PRO A 31 -54.70 -19.34 47.90
CA PRO A 31 -53.27 -19.62 47.90
C PRO A 31 -52.83 -20.20 46.55
N VAL A 32 -51.83 -19.59 45.95
CA VAL A 32 -51.15 -20.09 44.77
C VAL A 32 -50.33 -21.33 45.17
N PRO A 33 -50.46 -22.48 44.46
CA PRO A 33 -49.64 -23.66 44.74
C PRO A 33 -48.18 -23.37 44.36
N GLU A 34 -47.26 -23.84 45.22
CA GLU A 34 -45.81 -23.78 44.97
C GLU A 34 -45.49 -24.58 43.68
N PRO A 35 -44.59 -24.07 42.83
CA PRO A 35 -44.18 -24.80 41.64
C PRO A 35 -43.37 -26.06 42.01
N GLU A 36 -43.81 -27.21 41.52
CA GLU A 36 -43.05 -28.47 41.57
C GLU A 36 -41.70 -28.25 40.85
N VAL A 37 -40.61 -28.44 41.57
CA VAL A 37 -39.26 -28.47 40.99
C VAL A 37 -39.09 -29.82 40.29
N LEU A 38 -39.24 -29.82 38.98
CA LEU A 38 -38.83 -30.93 38.15
C LEU A 38 -37.28 -31.02 38.15
N GLU A 39 -36.72 -31.98 38.86
CA GLU A 39 -35.34 -32.37 38.71
C GLU A 39 -35.12 -32.99 37.33
N ILE A 40 -34.62 -32.22 36.39
CA ILE A 40 -34.13 -32.75 35.11
C ILE A 40 -32.74 -33.34 35.40
N LYS A 41 -32.67 -34.69 35.47
CA LYS A 41 -31.38 -35.39 35.41
C LYS A 41 -30.85 -35.22 33.97
N LEU A 42 -29.83 -34.34 33.81
CA LEU A 42 -28.97 -34.31 32.64
C LEU A 42 -28.23 -35.66 32.57
N PRO A 43 -28.15 -36.29 31.39
CA PRO A 43 -27.22 -37.41 31.24
C PRO A 43 -25.79 -36.95 31.54
N GLU A 44 -25.04 -37.75 32.26
CA GLU A 44 -23.60 -37.57 32.43
C GLU A 44 -22.98 -37.59 31.04
N ALA A 45 -22.40 -36.47 30.65
CA ALA A 45 -21.54 -36.40 29.48
C ALA A 45 -20.32 -37.28 29.79
N GLU A 46 -20.13 -38.33 29.02
CA GLU A 46 -18.83 -38.99 28.94
C GLU A 46 -17.87 -37.98 28.30
N ASP A 47 -16.91 -37.50 29.09
CA ASP A 47 -15.77 -36.72 28.62
C ASP A 47 -14.93 -37.63 27.67
N GLU A 48 -15.27 -37.67 26.40
CA GLU A 48 -14.25 -37.99 25.40
C GLU A 48 -13.25 -36.85 25.37
N PRO A 49 -11.92 -37.09 25.49
CA PRO A 49 -10.96 -36.04 25.34
C PRO A 49 -11.12 -35.50 23.91
N GLU A 50 -11.48 -34.21 23.78
CA GLU A 50 -11.31 -33.47 22.54
C GLU A 50 -9.82 -33.62 22.17
N GLU A 51 -9.51 -34.38 21.12
CA GLU A 51 -8.24 -34.28 20.45
C GLU A 51 -8.14 -32.83 19.98
N GLU A 52 -7.35 -32.00 20.66
CA GLU A 52 -6.92 -30.73 20.12
C GLU A 52 -6.30 -31.04 18.75
N GLU A 53 -6.99 -30.71 17.68
CA GLU A 53 -6.40 -30.63 16.35
C GLU A 53 -5.22 -29.66 16.49
N ILE A 54 -4.02 -30.24 16.57
CA ILE A 54 -2.78 -29.46 16.46
C ILE A 54 -2.84 -28.95 15.01
N VAL A 55 -3.32 -27.72 14.81
CA VAL A 55 -3.11 -26.98 13.59
C VAL A 55 -1.59 -26.79 13.54
N GLU A 56 -0.90 -27.65 12.79
CA GLU A 56 0.49 -27.43 12.45
C GLU A 56 0.53 -26.08 11.73
N GLU A 57 1.08 -25.06 12.39
CA GLU A 57 1.41 -23.80 11.70
C GLU A 57 2.27 -24.17 10.48
N PRO A 58 1.97 -23.64 9.28
CA PRO A 58 2.73 -23.96 8.09
C PRO A 58 4.20 -23.62 8.37
N THR A 59 5.03 -24.64 8.42
CA THR A 59 6.49 -24.47 8.59
C THR A 59 7.01 -23.81 7.33
N THR A 60 7.31 -22.51 7.41
CA THR A 60 7.99 -21.78 6.34
C THR A 60 9.31 -22.50 6.01
N ALA A 61 9.56 -22.74 4.71
CA ALA A 61 10.77 -23.46 4.27
C ALA A 61 12.06 -22.72 4.63
N TYR A 62 11.98 -21.42 4.91
CA TYR A 62 13.13 -20.54 5.19
C TYR A 62 12.96 -19.83 6.54
N SER A 63 14.08 -19.56 7.23
CA SER A 63 14.08 -18.68 8.40
C SER A 63 13.80 -17.24 7.97
N VAL A 64 12.98 -16.53 8.76
CA VAL A 64 12.51 -15.17 8.47
C VAL A 64 12.94 -14.19 9.56
N ILE A 65 12.83 -12.90 9.27
CA ILE A 65 12.97 -11.83 10.28
C ILE A 65 11.66 -11.78 11.08
N GLU A 66 11.64 -12.41 12.27
CA GLU A 66 10.48 -12.41 13.16
C GLU A 66 10.35 -11.07 13.90
N GLU A 67 11.48 -10.58 14.43
CA GLU A 67 11.55 -9.31 15.16
C GLU A 67 12.77 -8.51 14.73
N ARG A 68 12.60 -7.19 14.60
CA ARG A 68 13.71 -6.27 14.33
C ARG A 68 14.59 -6.12 15.57
N THR A 69 15.86 -6.36 15.39
CA THR A 69 16.86 -6.21 16.47
C THR A 69 17.73 -4.98 16.23
N ILE A 70 18.30 -4.41 17.30
CA ILE A 70 19.24 -3.29 17.19
C ILE A 70 20.66 -3.80 17.46
N VAL A 71 21.54 -3.68 16.47
CA VAL A 71 22.96 -4.02 16.57
C VAL A 71 23.80 -2.86 16.06
N ASP A 72 24.71 -2.36 16.86
CA ASP A 72 25.63 -1.25 16.53
C ASP A 72 24.95 0.00 15.93
N GLY A 73 23.76 0.35 16.45
CA GLY A 73 22.98 1.52 15.99
C GLY A 73 22.28 1.33 14.64
N LYS A 74 22.16 0.09 14.19
CA LYS A 74 21.39 -0.32 13.00
C LYS A 74 20.27 -1.28 13.36
N THR A 75 19.26 -1.34 12.52
CA THR A 75 18.19 -2.35 12.55
C THR A 75 17.74 -2.65 11.12
N GLN A 76 16.95 -3.70 10.94
CA GLN A 76 16.41 -4.04 9.62
C GLN A 76 15.38 -3.01 9.17
N SER A 77 15.43 -2.64 7.89
CA SER A 77 14.44 -1.81 7.20
C SER A 77 13.10 -2.54 7.10
N TYR A 78 12.00 -1.82 7.28
CA TYR A 78 10.67 -2.37 6.99
C TYR A 78 10.42 -2.53 5.47
N LEU A 79 11.10 -1.74 4.62
CA LEU A 79 10.88 -1.79 3.18
C LEU A 79 11.77 -2.81 2.45
N THR A 80 12.96 -3.12 3.00
CA THR A 80 13.95 -3.95 2.31
C THR A 80 14.48 -5.13 3.13
N GLY A 81 14.23 -5.19 4.44
CA GLY A 81 14.84 -6.15 5.34
C GLY A 81 16.34 -5.88 5.61
N GLU A 82 17.00 -5.03 4.85
CA GLU A 82 18.42 -4.72 4.98
C GLU A 82 18.73 -3.87 6.21
N TRP A 83 19.99 -3.94 6.70
CA TRP A 83 20.44 -3.19 7.86
C TRP A 83 20.69 -1.71 7.54
N ILE A 84 19.86 -0.82 8.08
CA ILE A 84 19.98 0.65 7.99
C ILE A 84 20.15 1.26 9.38
N SER A 85 20.44 2.55 9.47
CA SER A 85 20.53 3.23 10.77
C SER A 85 19.18 3.19 11.50
N THR A 86 19.21 3.10 12.84
CA THR A 86 17.97 3.14 13.65
C THR A 86 17.18 4.43 13.44
N ASP A 87 17.87 5.55 13.21
CA ASP A 87 17.21 6.85 12.96
C ASP A 87 16.40 6.83 11.66
N GLN A 88 16.91 6.20 10.60
CA GLN A 88 16.20 6.05 9.33
C GLN A 88 15.06 5.03 9.44
N ALA A 89 15.34 3.87 10.05
CA ALA A 89 14.38 2.78 10.18
C ALA A 89 13.21 3.07 11.14
N SER A 90 13.31 4.07 12.01
CA SER A 90 12.23 4.50 12.90
C SER A 90 11.30 5.54 12.26
N ARG A 91 11.73 6.16 11.16
CA ARG A 91 10.95 7.19 10.49
C ARG A 91 9.96 6.60 9.50
N ARG A 92 8.79 7.25 9.40
CA ARG A 92 7.89 7.06 8.25
C ARG A 92 8.66 7.28 6.96
N PRO A 93 8.49 6.41 5.97
CA PRO A 93 9.10 6.63 4.66
C PRO A 93 8.44 7.82 3.96
N ILE A 94 9.08 8.29 2.90
CA ILE A 94 8.44 9.21 1.96
C ILE A 94 8.04 8.45 0.70
N ALA A 95 6.88 8.78 0.12
CA ALA A 95 6.43 8.22 -1.15
C ALA A 95 6.33 9.34 -2.19
N VAL A 96 7.15 9.28 -3.23
CA VAL A 96 7.31 10.37 -4.22
C VAL A 96 6.78 9.93 -5.58
N MET A 97 5.89 10.74 -6.17
CA MET A 97 5.34 10.49 -7.51
C MET A 97 6.32 10.86 -8.61
N ILE A 98 6.73 9.90 -9.43
CA ILE A 98 7.77 10.02 -10.46
C ILE A 98 7.19 9.67 -11.85
N PRO A 99 7.43 10.46 -12.91
CA PRO A 99 7.05 10.09 -14.27
C PRO A 99 7.94 8.93 -14.77
N ASN A 100 7.33 8.02 -15.57
CA ASN A 100 8.05 6.88 -16.14
C ASN A 100 8.10 6.91 -17.67
N ASN A 101 7.80 8.04 -18.28
CA ASN A 101 7.91 8.23 -19.72
C ASN A 101 9.31 8.71 -20.12
N ARG A 102 9.78 8.29 -21.29
CA ARG A 102 11.13 8.62 -21.80
C ARG A 102 11.52 10.11 -21.74
N PRO A 103 10.63 11.06 -22.11
CA PRO A 103 10.97 12.46 -22.02
C PRO A 103 11.30 12.97 -20.61
N ALA A 104 11.01 12.20 -19.57
CA ALA A 104 11.36 12.53 -18.19
C ALA A 104 12.72 11.98 -17.75
N MET A 105 13.24 10.99 -18.45
CA MET A 105 14.46 10.26 -18.07
C MET A 105 15.74 11.04 -18.40
N PRO A 106 16.85 10.77 -17.68
CA PRO A 106 16.89 9.97 -16.46
C PRO A 106 16.20 10.65 -15.29
N GLN A 107 15.66 9.85 -14.36
CA GLN A 107 15.16 10.31 -13.08
C GLN A 107 16.33 10.41 -12.09
N TYR A 108 16.15 11.18 -11.00
CA TYR A 108 17.17 11.38 -9.97
C TYR A 108 16.74 10.79 -8.64
N GLY A 109 17.51 9.87 -8.10
CA GLY A 109 17.37 9.29 -6.77
C GLY A 109 16.57 7.99 -6.70
N LEU A 110 16.07 7.44 -7.82
CA LEU A 110 15.28 6.19 -7.82
C LEU A 110 16.05 4.99 -7.28
N SER A 111 17.37 4.94 -7.46
CA SER A 111 18.23 3.87 -6.96
C SER A 111 18.27 3.77 -5.42
N LYS A 112 17.81 4.81 -4.70
CA LYS A 112 17.72 4.84 -3.23
C LYS A 112 16.34 4.37 -2.70
N ALA A 113 15.35 4.19 -3.57
CA ALA A 113 14.04 3.71 -3.14
C ALA A 113 14.11 2.25 -2.69
N GLY A 114 13.52 1.94 -1.53
CA GLY A 114 13.33 0.56 -1.06
C GLY A 114 12.23 -0.16 -1.82
N ILE A 115 11.16 0.57 -2.17
CA ILE A 115 10.06 0.05 -2.99
C ILE A 115 9.79 1.02 -4.14
N ILE A 116 9.60 0.48 -5.35
CA ILE A 116 9.09 1.23 -6.49
C ILE A 116 7.75 0.59 -6.90
N TYR A 117 6.67 1.35 -6.79
CA TYR A 117 5.34 0.94 -7.23
C TYR A 117 5.03 1.57 -8.59
N GLU A 118 4.84 0.75 -9.61
CA GLU A 118 4.55 1.15 -10.99
C GLU A 118 3.11 0.80 -11.33
N ALA A 119 2.34 1.77 -11.81
CA ALA A 119 0.97 1.53 -12.25
C ALA A 119 0.64 2.33 -13.52
N PRO A 120 -0.30 1.83 -14.34
CA PRO A 120 -0.80 2.57 -15.50
C PRO A 120 -1.44 3.90 -15.10
N VAL A 121 -1.31 4.88 -15.99
CA VAL A 121 -2.00 6.17 -15.95
C VAL A 121 -2.53 6.49 -17.35
N GLU A 122 -3.21 7.61 -17.48
CA GLU A 122 -3.76 8.07 -18.76
C GLU A 122 -2.66 8.15 -19.84
N GLY A 123 -3.07 8.01 -21.10
CA GLY A 123 -2.16 8.08 -22.26
C GLY A 123 -1.38 6.79 -22.50
N ARG A 124 -1.82 5.67 -21.95
CA ARG A 124 -1.23 4.34 -22.15
C ARG A 124 0.23 4.23 -21.70
N ILE A 125 0.59 4.93 -20.66
CA ILE A 125 1.91 4.91 -20.04
C ILE A 125 1.78 4.51 -18.58
N THR A 126 2.90 4.24 -17.93
CA THR A 126 2.96 4.03 -16.48
C THR A 126 3.52 5.25 -15.75
N ARG A 127 3.30 5.27 -14.45
CA ARG A 127 3.89 6.21 -13.49
C ARG A 127 4.46 5.42 -12.32
N LEU A 128 5.50 5.99 -11.69
CA LEU A 128 6.11 5.40 -10.51
C LEU A 128 5.70 6.16 -9.27
N MET A 129 5.58 5.45 -8.18
CA MET A 129 5.68 5.96 -6.81
C MET A 129 6.87 5.28 -6.16
N ALA A 130 7.88 6.07 -5.80
CA ALA A 130 9.09 5.57 -5.16
C ALA A 130 9.02 5.83 -3.66
N VAL A 131 9.27 4.79 -2.85
CA VAL A 131 9.16 4.80 -1.39
C VAL A 131 10.54 4.67 -0.78
N PHE A 132 10.90 5.62 0.09
CA PHE A 132 12.26 5.78 0.62
C PHE A 132 12.28 5.83 2.14
N GLU A 133 13.17 5.07 2.77
CA GLU A 133 13.60 5.25 4.17
C GLU A 133 14.96 5.96 4.23
N ASP A 134 15.93 5.54 3.40
CA ASP A 134 17.29 6.10 3.31
C ASP A 134 17.39 7.09 2.14
N PHE A 135 17.16 8.37 2.40
CA PHE A 135 17.18 9.45 1.40
C PHE A 135 17.93 10.71 1.83
N ASP A 136 18.54 10.71 3.02
CA ASP A 136 19.12 11.91 3.64
C ASP A 136 20.32 12.48 2.86
N ASP A 137 21.02 11.64 2.11
CA ASP A 137 22.17 12.02 1.27
C ASP A 137 21.77 12.53 -0.12
N LEU A 138 20.49 12.48 -0.48
CA LEU A 138 19.99 13.01 -1.73
C LEU A 138 19.77 14.53 -1.65
N GLU A 139 20.27 15.28 -2.63
CA GLU A 139 19.94 16.71 -2.77
C GLU A 139 18.47 16.91 -3.17
N ARG A 140 17.99 16.02 -4.05
CA ARG A 140 16.66 16.11 -4.65
C ARG A 140 16.15 14.73 -5.06
N ILE A 141 14.84 14.63 -5.34
CA ILE A 141 14.21 13.43 -5.91
C ILE A 141 13.28 13.88 -7.04
N GLY A 142 13.28 13.17 -8.16
CA GLY A 142 12.35 13.48 -9.24
C GLY A 142 12.86 13.23 -10.67
N PRO A 143 12.19 13.82 -11.67
CA PRO A 143 11.11 14.83 -11.58
C PRO A 143 9.89 14.33 -10.83
N VAL A 144 9.11 15.23 -10.21
CA VAL A 144 7.89 14.89 -9.46
C VAL A 144 6.65 15.15 -10.32
N ARG A 145 5.64 14.29 -10.21
CA ARG A 145 4.42 14.32 -11.04
C ARG A 145 3.13 14.25 -10.23
N SER A 146 2.02 14.35 -10.98
CA SER A 146 0.67 14.36 -10.42
C SER A 146 0.28 13.02 -9.82
N SER A 147 -0.49 13.07 -8.74
CA SER A 147 -1.06 11.95 -8.04
C SER A 147 -2.27 11.33 -8.74
N ARG A 148 -2.53 10.06 -8.44
CA ARG A 148 -3.80 9.35 -8.61
C ARG A 148 -4.17 8.70 -7.29
N ASP A 149 -5.43 8.44 -7.06
CA ASP A 149 -5.96 7.93 -5.78
C ASP A 149 -5.40 6.55 -5.40
N TYR A 150 -5.30 5.63 -6.34
CA TYR A 150 -4.71 4.31 -6.06
C TYR A 150 -3.26 4.38 -5.57
N PHE A 151 -2.43 5.34 -6.02
CA PHE A 151 -1.11 5.57 -5.44
C PHE A 151 -1.20 6.13 -4.02
N VAL A 152 -2.18 6.99 -3.72
CA VAL A 152 -2.39 7.51 -2.37
C VAL A 152 -2.76 6.38 -1.42
N TYR A 153 -3.69 5.51 -1.81
CA TYR A 153 -4.06 4.35 -1.01
C TYR A 153 -2.87 3.41 -0.76
N VAL A 154 -2.05 3.15 -1.76
CA VAL A 154 -0.84 2.33 -1.59
C VAL A 154 0.14 3.00 -0.64
N ALA A 155 0.37 4.32 -0.77
CA ALA A 155 1.25 5.08 0.13
C ALA A 155 0.74 5.11 1.58
N MET A 156 -0.58 5.14 1.79
CA MET A 156 -1.19 5.00 3.12
C MET A 156 -0.80 3.67 3.77
N GLY A 157 -0.81 2.57 3.01
CA GLY A 157 -0.39 1.25 3.50
C GLY A 157 1.04 1.19 4.00
N TYR A 158 1.91 2.04 3.51
CA TYR A 158 3.29 2.20 4.01
C TYR A 158 3.41 3.27 5.11
N GLU A 159 2.31 3.90 5.52
CA GLU A 159 2.29 5.09 6.40
C GLU A 159 3.22 6.22 5.91
N ALA A 160 3.42 6.30 4.60
CA ALA A 160 4.38 7.21 4.01
C ALA A 160 3.90 8.67 4.01
N ILE A 161 4.83 9.62 4.19
CA ILE A 161 4.59 11.03 3.88
C ILE A 161 4.58 11.17 2.35
N TYR A 162 3.40 11.45 1.80
CA TYR A 162 3.18 11.43 0.36
C TYR A 162 3.60 12.73 -0.31
N CYS A 163 4.39 12.65 -1.39
CA CYS A 163 4.96 13.79 -2.09
C CYS A 163 4.57 13.80 -3.57
N ASN A 164 3.85 14.83 -4.03
CA ASN A 164 3.40 14.93 -5.42
C ASN A 164 3.38 16.37 -5.93
N TRP A 165 3.42 16.54 -7.25
CA TRP A 165 3.26 17.84 -7.91
C TRP A 165 2.09 17.78 -8.89
N GLY A 166 0.93 18.26 -8.47
CA GLY A 166 -0.35 18.14 -9.16
C GLY A 166 -1.12 16.85 -8.80
N LEU A 167 -2.37 16.77 -9.18
CA LEU A 167 -3.25 15.64 -8.88
C LEU A 167 -4.44 15.56 -9.85
N ALA A 168 -5.06 14.39 -9.96
CA ALA A 168 -6.39 14.20 -10.52
C ALA A 168 -7.41 14.72 -9.50
N ARG A 169 -7.74 16.02 -9.58
CA ARG A 169 -8.48 16.76 -8.55
C ARG A 169 -9.78 16.07 -8.11
N PRO A 170 -10.65 15.58 -9.01
CA PRO A 170 -11.92 14.98 -8.61
C PRO A 170 -11.78 13.77 -7.67
N TYR A 171 -10.69 13.01 -7.79
CA TYR A 171 -10.51 11.72 -7.10
C TYR A 171 -9.47 11.76 -5.97
N VAL A 172 -8.60 12.76 -5.95
CA VAL A 172 -7.44 12.78 -5.04
C VAL A 172 -7.57 13.87 -3.98
N GLU A 173 -8.25 15.00 -4.26
CA GLU A 173 -8.24 16.18 -3.40
C GLU A 173 -8.81 15.90 -2.00
N GLU A 174 -9.94 15.22 -1.92
CA GLU A 174 -10.54 14.83 -0.65
C GLU A 174 -9.67 13.83 0.12
N LEU A 175 -9.13 12.85 -0.60
CA LEU A 175 -8.31 11.78 -0.04
C LEU A 175 -7.05 12.31 0.64
N ILE A 176 -6.29 13.19 -0.02
CA ILE A 176 -5.05 13.75 0.55
C ILE A 176 -5.30 14.84 1.61
N ASN A 177 -6.52 15.35 1.72
CA ASN A 177 -6.92 16.30 2.76
C ASN A 177 -7.40 15.62 4.05
N ARG A 178 -7.41 14.31 4.14
CA ARG A 178 -7.81 13.59 5.35
C ARG A 178 -6.89 13.99 6.52
N PRO A 179 -7.44 14.27 7.72
CA PRO A 179 -6.65 14.76 8.86
C PRO A 179 -5.57 13.79 9.36
N ASN A 180 -5.78 12.51 9.10
CA ASN A 180 -4.89 11.41 9.52
C ASN A 180 -3.89 10.99 8.44
N TYR A 181 -3.76 11.76 7.35
CA TYR A 181 -2.85 11.44 6.27
C TYR A 181 -1.86 12.57 5.99
N TYR A 182 -0.58 12.24 5.99
CA TYR A 182 0.51 13.20 5.82
C TYR A 182 0.91 13.33 4.35
N ASN A 183 0.83 14.55 3.83
CA ASN A 183 1.25 14.82 2.46
C ASN A 183 1.93 16.17 2.31
N VAL A 184 2.88 16.24 1.38
CA VAL A 184 3.56 17.43 0.94
C VAL A 184 3.31 17.58 -0.56
N SER A 185 2.37 18.45 -0.94
CA SER A 185 1.88 18.57 -2.31
C SER A 185 2.21 19.93 -2.91
N ALA A 186 2.71 19.97 -4.14
CA ALA A 186 2.98 21.19 -4.88
C ALA A 186 1.85 21.53 -5.86
N ALA A 187 1.64 22.84 -6.08
CA ALA A 187 0.68 23.39 -7.04
C ALA A 187 -0.79 23.01 -6.80
N VAL A 188 -1.16 22.72 -5.55
CA VAL A 188 -2.53 22.43 -5.14
C VAL A 188 -3.01 23.53 -4.21
N VAL A 189 -3.96 24.36 -4.68
CA VAL A 189 -4.50 25.47 -3.90
C VAL A 189 -5.45 24.94 -2.82
N GLY A 190 -5.25 25.41 -1.58
CA GLY A 190 -6.10 25.06 -0.44
C GLY A 190 -5.69 23.81 0.33
N ILE A 191 -4.74 23.04 -0.15
CA ILE A 191 -4.09 21.96 0.58
C ILE A 191 -2.83 22.51 1.23
N HIS A 192 -2.39 21.93 2.35
CA HIS A 192 -1.16 22.26 3.02
C HIS A 192 -0.01 22.27 2.02
N ASN A 193 0.37 23.45 1.55
CA ASN A 193 1.32 23.59 0.46
C ASN A 193 2.58 24.31 0.92
N PRO A 194 3.59 23.58 1.34
CA PRO A 194 4.94 24.11 1.57
C PRO A 194 5.78 24.17 0.29
N ALA A 195 5.15 24.37 -0.87
CA ALA A 195 5.78 24.27 -2.19
C ALA A 195 7.09 25.06 -2.31
N ASP A 196 7.15 26.22 -1.67
CA ASP A 196 8.34 27.10 -1.70
C ASP A 196 9.56 26.51 -0.99
N GLU A 197 9.36 25.58 -0.08
CA GLU A 197 10.42 24.90 0.66
C GLU A 197 10.75 23.54 0.05
N ALA A 198 9.76 22.67 -0.07
CA ALA A 198 9.96 21.28 -0.47
C ALA A 198 10.20 21.10 -1.97
N PHE A 199 9.67 21.98 -2.82
CA PHE A 199 9.76 21.79 -4.26
C PHE A 199 10.52 22.92 -4.96
N GLY A 200 11.11 22.58 -6.10
CA GLY A 200 11.79 23.54 -6.95
C GLY A 200 12.01 23.02 -8.35
N ARG A 201 12.27 23.94 -9.28
CA ARG A 201 12.63 23.57 -10.65
C ARG A 201 14.14 23.56 -10.83
N VAL A 202 14.61 22.49 -11.48
CA VAL A 202 16.01 22.33 -11.89
C VAL A 202 16.11 22.66 -13.39
N SER A 203 17.15 23.39 -13.77
CA SER A 203 17.41 23.68 -15.18
C SER A 203 17.81 22.38 -15.93
N ARG A 204 16.99 21.97 -16.89
CA ARG A 204 17.22 20.81 -17.76
C ARG A 204 17.04 21.26 -19.22
N PRO A 205 18.08 21.79 -19.87
CA PRO A 205 17.99 22.25 -21.26
C PRO A 205 17.48 21.15 -22.20
N GLY A 206 16.45 21.44 -22.97
CA GLY A 206 15.83 20.48 -23.89
C GLY A 206 14.67 19.67 -23.29
N TYR A 207 14.42 19.77 -22.00
CA TYR A 207 13.27 19.10 -21.38
C TYR A 207 12.05 20.03 -21.29
N ALA A 208 10.85 19.45 -21.43
CA ALA A 208 9.63 20.19 -21.15
C ALA A 208 9.57 20.62 -19.67
N THR A 209 8.95 21.77 -19.41
CA THR A 209 8.85 22.36 -18.07
C THR A 209 8.30 21.38 -17.02
N GLU A 210 7.37 20.51 -17.42
CA GLU A 210 6.77 19.51 -16.56
C GLU A 210 7.75 18.45 -16.03
N PHE A 211 8.91 18.28 -16.66
CA PHE A 211 9.97 17.34 -16.24
C PHE A 211 11.14 18.04 -15.52
N THR A 212 10.93 19.25 -15.03
CA THR A 212 11.94 20.05 -14.32
C THR A 212 11.62 20.28 -12.85
N GLY A 213 10.48 19.81 -12.36
CA GLY A 213 10.06 19.94 -10.97
C GLY A 213 10.62 18.80 -10.11
N TYR A 214 11.30 19.14 -9.02
CA TYR A 214 11.92 18.19 -8.09
C TYR A 214 11.51 18.45 -6.65
N LEU A 215 11.45 17.39 -5.86
CA LEU A 215 11.43 17.46 -4.40
C LEU A 215 12.85 17.73 -3.91
N LYS A 216 13.03 18.77 -3.09
CA LYS A 216 14.29 19.09 -2.41
C LYS A 216 14.27 18.46 -1.03
N VAL A 217 15.25 17.63 -0.71
CA VAL A 217 15.25 16.86 0.54
C VAL A 217 15.33 17.77 1.77
N ASP A 218 16.24 18.76 1.80
CA ASP A 218 16.31 19.75 2.87
C ASP A 218 15.00 20.56 3.03
N GLY A 219 14.32 20.81 1.93
CA GLY A 219 13.05 21.52 1.91
C GLY A 219 11.90 20.65 2.44
N LEU A 220 11.95 19.36 2.18
CA LEU A 220 10.99 18.40 2.70
C LEU A 220 11.03 18.34 4.24
N PHE A 221 12.21 18.20 4.85
CA PHE A 221 12.33 18.20 6.31
C PHE A 221 11.73 19.47 6.93
N LYS A 222 12.03 20.64 6.37
CA LYS A 222 11.45 21.93 6.83
C LYS A 222 9.93 21.97 6.66
N ALA A 223 9.42 21.40 5.58
CA ALA A 223 7.99 21.35 5.31
C ALA A 223 7.25 20.46 6.30
N VAL A 224 7.77 19.28 6.58
CA VAL A 224 7.23 18.30 7.54
C VAL A 224 7.21 18.92 8.95
N ASP A 225 8.31 19.54 9.39
CA ASP A 225 8.39 20.23 10.68
C ASP A 225 7.38 21.36 10.79
N ARG A 226 7.20 22.17 9.75
CA ARG A 226 6.25 23.28 9.72
C ARG A 226 4.80 22.80 9.73
N LEU A 227 4.50 21.66 9.07
CA LEU A 227 3.17 21.04 9.07
C LEU A 227 2.87 20.33 10.39
N GLY A 228 3.87 20.09 11.23
CA GLY A 228 3.76 19.41 12.50
C GLY A 228 3.46 17.92 12.34
N TYR A 229 3.94 17.31 11.26
CA TYR A 229 3.79 15.88 11.03
C TYR A 229 4.77 15.09 11.89
N ASP A 230 4.33 13.95 12.40
CA ASP A 230 5.16 13.02 13.13
C ASP A 230 5.97 12.14 12.15
N TRP A 231 7.28 12.13 12.35
CA TRP A 231 8.17 11.27 11.57
C TRP A 231 8.11 9.80 11.99
N ASN A 232 7.65 9.51 13.21
CA ASN A 232 7.64 8.13 13.68
C ASN A 232 6.47 7.34 13.06
N TYR A 233 6.67 6.05 12.86
CA TYR A 233 5.59 5.14 12.55
C TYR A 233 4.56 5.09 13.70
N ASP A 234 3.32 4.74 13.38
CA ASP A 234 2.31 4.47 14.39
C ASP A 234 2.64 3.16 15.14
N ASP A 235 2.17 3.04 16.40
CA ASP A 235 2.45 1.88 17.25
C ASP A 235 2.01 0.53 16.64
N ASN A 236 1.08 0.57 15.70
CA ASN A 236 0.51 -0.62 15.02
C ASN A 236 1.04 -0.79 13.59
N HIS A 237 2.23 -0.26 13.28
CA HIS A 237 2.82 -0.41 11.95
C HIS A 237 2.95 -1.87 11.53
N VAL A 238 2.50 -2.17 10.31
CA VAL A 238 2.58 -3.50 9.70
C VAL A 238 3.63 -3.48 8.59
N PRO A 239 4.70 -4.31 8.65
CA PRO A 239 5.67 -4.41 7.57
C PRO A 239 5.01 -4.89 6.27
N PRO A 240 5.41 -4.36 5.10
CA PRO A 240 4.78 -4.76 3.82
C PRO A 240 5.13 -6.17 3.36
N PHE A 241 6.31 -6.69 3.76
CA PHE A 241 6.82 -7.97 3.30
C PHE A 241 7.36 -8.80 4.46
N LEU A 242 7.29 -10.12 4.30
CA LEU A 242 7.98 -11.10 5.13
C LEU A 242 9.35 -11.36 4.51
N PHE A 243 10.44 -10.94 5.17
CA PHE A 243 11.79 -11.10 4.64
C PHE A 243 12.51 -12.33 5.20
N ALA A 244 13.30 -12.98 4.37
CA ALA A 244 14.26 -13.99 4.79
C ALA A 244 15.22 -13.43 5.85
N ALA A 245 15.64 -14.26 6.80
CA ALA A 245 16.60 -13.89 7.84
C ALA A 245 17.99 -13.59 7.25
N ASP A 246 18.84 -12.93 8.03
CA ASP A 246 20.20 -12.57 7.60
C ASP A 246 21.00 -13.79 7.14
N GLY A 247 21.56 -13.67 5.92
CA GLY A 247 22.36 -14.72 5.29
C GLY A 247 21.55 -15.91 4.74
N VAL A 248 20.22 -15.83 4.78
CA VAL A 248 19.32 -16.79 4.14
C VAL A 248 18.91 -16.28 2.77
N ILE A 249 19.03 -17.13 1.75
CA ILE A 249 18.47 -16.89 0.42
C ILE A 249 17.27 -17.82 0.26
N ALA A 250 16.10 -17.24 0.06
CA ALA A 250 14.92 -17.98 -0.35
C ALA A 250 15.05 -18.28 -1.85
N ASP A 251 15.53 -19.47 -2.16
CA ASP A 251 15.97 -19.87 -3.52
C ASP A 251 14.89 -20.57 -4.35
N TYR A 252 13.79 -21.02 -3.71
CA TYR A 252 12.62 -21.62 -4.37
C TYR A 252 13.02 -22.64 -5.47
N PRO A 253 13.76 -23.71 -5.15
CA PRO A 253 14.42 -24.58 -6.13
C PRO A 253 13.45 -25.31 -7.05
N ASP A 254 12.24 -25.60 -6.57
CA ASP A 254 11.21 -26.35 -7.31
C ASP A 254 10.36 -25.45 -8.24
N ASN A 255 10.54 -24.11 -8.15
CA ASN A 255 9.80 -23.16 -8.97
C ASN A 255 10.46 -22.95 -10.35
N ASP A 256 9.65 -22.61 -11.33
CA ASP A 256 10.10 -22.33 -12.70
C ASP A 256 11.09 -21.14 -12.75
N PRO A 257 12.05 -21.15 -13.71
CA PRO A 257 12.95 -20.02 -13.89
C PRO A 257 12.22 -18.79 -14.45
N ALA A 258 12.65 -17.60 -14.02
CA ALA A 258 12.16 -16.31 -14.50
C ALA A 258 13.32 -15.32 -14.61
N VAL A 259 14.13 -15.47 -15.67
CA VAL A 259 15.27 -14.61 -15.96
C VAL A 259 14.80 -13.34 -16.69
N LEU A 260 13.91 -13.48 -17.66
CA LEU A 260 13.28 -12.35 -18.36
C LEU A 260 11.83 -12.17 -17.92
N ILE A 261 11.46 -10.94 -17.58
CA ILE A 261 10.12 -10.60 -17.04
C ILE A 261 9.57 -9.38 -17.77
N TYR A 262 8.41 -9.52 -18.44
CA TYR A 262 7.77 -8.50 -19.26
C TYR A 262 6.36 -8.20 -18.73
N PRO A 263 6.12 -7.09 -18.01
CA PRO A 263 4.79 -6.74 -17.50
C PRO A 263 3.76 -6.40 -18.59
N GLY A 264 4.22 -6.10 -19.80
CA GLY A 264 3.37 -5.79 -20.96
C GLY A 264 3.65 -6.66 -22.20
N GLY A 265 4.43 -7.73 -22.02
CA GLY A 265 4.85 -8.65 -23.10
C GLY A 265 5.92 -8.08 -24.04
N VAL A 266 6.54 -8.97 -24.80
CA VAL A 266 7.63 -8.65 -25.72
C VAL A 266 7.15 -7.85 -26.93
N SER A 267 5.95 -8.12 -27.42
CA SER A 267 5.43 -7.49 -28.65
C SER A 267 4.90 -6.07 -28.44
N GLY A 268 4.78 -5.62 -27.20
CA GLY A 268 4.20 -4.33 -26.87
C GLY A 268 2.74 -4.21 -27.31
N GLY A 269 2.28 -2.99 -27.56
CA GLY A 269 0.92 -2.73 -28.00
C GLY A 269 0.02 -2.18 -26.88
N ASN A 270 -1.28 -2.55 -26.90
CA ASN A 270 -2.22 -2.09 -25.90
C ASN A 270 -2.24 -3.04 -24.70
N SER A 271 -1.21 -3.01 -23.88
CA SER A 271 -1.05 -3.85 -22.70
C SER A 271 -1.22 -3.05 -21.40
N GLY A 272 -2.37 -2.39 -21.25
CA GLY A 272 -2.77 -1.71 -20.01
C GLY A 272 -1.79 -0.65 -19.51
N GLY A 273 -1.01 0.00 -20.39
CA GLY A 273 -0.03 1.03 -20.03
C GLY A 273 1.43 0.58 -20.14
N TYR A 274 1.73 -0.71 -20.08
CA TYR A 274 3.11 -1.23 -20.16
C TYR A 274 3.64 -1.37 -21.59
N GLY A 275 2.79 -1.30 -22.61
CA GLY A 275 3.19 -1.47 -24.00
C GLY A 275 3.92 -0.28 -24.62
N ALA A 276 3.86 0.92 -24.04
CA ALA A 276 4.36 2.15 -24.65
C ALA A 276 5.89 2.20 -24.78
N TYR A 277 6.61 1.63 -23.81
CA TYR A 277 8.07 1.69 -23.74
C TYR A 277 8.70 0.32 -23.51
N HIS A 278 7.97 -0.75 -23.76
CA HIS A 278 8.43 -2.14 -23.66
C HIS A 278 9.31 -2.38 -22.42
N PRO A 279 8.80 -2.12 -21.21
CA PRO A 279 9.59 -2.31 -20.02
C PRO A 279 9.77 -3.80 -19.73
N TYR A 280 10.98 -4.17 -19.29
CA TYR A 280 11.26 -5.52 -18.82
C TYR A 280 12.34 -5.51 -17.75
N PHE A 281 12.50 -6.66 -17.10
CA PHE A 281 13.57 -6.94 -16.15
C PHE A 281 14.36 -8.16 -16.63
N GLU A 282 15.65 -8.13 -16.39
CA GLU A 282 16.57 -9.23 -16.64
C GLU A 282 17.32 -9.59 -15.34
N TYR A 283 17.20 -10.83 -14.92
CA TYR A 283 17.87 -11.34 -13.73
C TYR A 283 19.32 -11.69 -14.02
N HIS A 284 20.21 -11.26 -13.13
CA HIS A 284 21.63 -11.62 -13.16
C HIS A 284 21.96 -12.49 -11.95
N GLU A 285 22.46 -13.69 -12.21
CA GLU A 285 22.78 -14.67 -11.16
C GLU A 285 24.00 -14.23 -10.31
N ASP A 286 24.91 -13.43 -10.88
CA ASP A 286 26.16 -13.02 -10.22
C ASP A 286 25.91 -12.14 -8.96
N ASP A 287 24.82 -11.37 -8.95
CA ASP A 287 24.46 -10.46 -7.86
C ASP A 287 23.02 -10.61 -7.36
N HIS A 288 22.28 -11.57 -7.91
CA HIS A 288 20.90 -11.88 -7.56
C HIS A 288 19.91 -10.72 -7.78
N LEU A 289 20.15 -9.85 -8.79
CA LEU A 289 19.33 -8.67 -9.07
C LEU A 289 18.61 -8.77 -10.41
N TYR A 290 17.40 -8.16 -10.46
CA TYR A 290 16.65 -7.90 -11.67
C TYR A 290 16.95 -6.49 -12.16
N TYR A 291 17.58 -6.35 -13.32
CA TYR A 291 17.94 -5.09 -13.95
C TYR A 291 16.82 -4.57 -14.85
N ARG A 292 16.48 -3.28 -14.67
CA ARG A 292 15.38 -2.65 -15.39
C ARG A 292 15.78 -2.08 -16.75
N TYR A 293 14.95 -2.38 -17.77
CA TYR A 293 15.09 -1.86 -19.12
C TYR A 293 13.79 -1.21 -19.60
N GLN A 294 13.93 -0.28 -20.57
CA GLN A 294 12.84 0.26 -21.37
C GLN A 294 13.30 0.41 -22.84
N ASP A 295 12.57 -0.17 -23.82
CA ASP A 295 12.93 -0.23 -25.23
C ASP A 295 14.39 -0.65 -25.45
N ASP A 296 14.78 -1.77 -24.87
CA ASP A 296 16.12 -2.38 -24.90
C ASP A 296 17.25 -1.46 -24.39
N LYS A 297 16.91 -0.46 -23.57
CA LYS A 297 17.89 0.43 -22.94
C LYS A 297 17.79 0.33 -21.43
N ALA A 298 18.94 0.24 -20.80
CA ALA A 298 19.05 0.34 -19.36
C ALA A 298 18.37 1.61 -18.83
N GLN A 299 17.52 1.48 -17.83
CA GLN A 299 16.96 2.64 -17.12
C GLN A 299 17.96 3.08 -16.06
N ILE A 300 18.54 4.26 -16.26
CA ILE A 300 19.65 4.79 -15.46
C ILE A 300 19.14 5.82 -14.46
N ASP A 301 19.67 5.80 -13.23
CA ASP A 301 19.48 6.88 -12.26
C ASP A 301 20.49 8.02 -12.51
N GLU A 302 20.01 9.26 -12.60
CA GLU A 302 20.87 10.45 -12.76
C GLU A 302 21.77 10.66 -11.54
N TYR A 303 21.36 10.20 -10.33
CA TYR A 303 22.10 10.40 -9.08
C TYR A 303 23.48 9.75 -9.08
N ASN A 304 23.54 8.47 -9.45
CA ASN A 304 24.77 7.68 -9.41
C ASN A 304 25.24 7.17 -10.79
N SER A 305 24.45 7.40 -11.85
CA SER A 305 24.69 6.90 -13.20
C SER A 305 24.67 5.36 -13.32
N GLU A 306 24.06 4.67 -12.37
CA GLU A 306 23.89 3.23 -12.37
C GLU A 306 22.52 2.83 -12.94
N GLN A 307 22.44 1.62 -13.47
CA GLN A 307 21.18 1.03 -13.90
C GLN A 307 20.32 0.68 -12.69
N LEU A 308 19.01 0.95 -12.78
CA LEU A 308 18.07 0.54 -11.74
C LEU A 308 18.00 -0.98 -11.70
N ALA A 309 18.16 -1.51 -10.49
CA ALA A 309 18.09 -2.94 -10.22
C ALA A 309 17.40 -3.18 -8.86
N VAL A 310 16.71 -4.30 -8.75
CA VAL A 310 15.96 -4.69 -7.55
C VAL A 310 16.13 -6.18 -7.28
N THR A 311 15.97 -6.60 -6.03
CA THR A 311 16.06 -8.00 -5.60
C THR A 311 14.78 -8.76 -5.94
N ASN A 312 13.62 -8.11 -5.82
CA ASN A 312 12.32 -8.72 -6.01
C ASN A 312 11.49 -7.91 -7.02
N VAL A 313 10.73 -8.60 -7.86
CA VAL A 313 9.70 -7.99 -8.73
C VAL A 313 8.36 -8.64 -8.40
N VAL A 314 7.31 -7.83 -8.31
CA VAL A 314 5.95 -8.30 -8.04
C VAL A 314 5.03 -7.84 -9.16
N PHE A 315 4.23 -8.74 -9.70
CA PHE A 315 3.07 -8.41 -10.52
C PHE A 315 1.83 -8.55 -9.65
N GLN A 316 1.23 -7.42 -9.31
CA GLN A 316 -0.02 -7.34 -8.55
C GLN A 316 -1.16 -7.07 -9.53
N TYR A 317 -2.00 -8.06 -9.77
CA TYR A 317 -3.13 -7.93 -10.68
C TYR A 317 -4.29 -7.24 -9.96
N CYS A 318 -4.75 -6.13 -10.54
CA CYS A 318 -5.85 -5.35 -10.00
C CYS A 318 -6.91 -5.12 -11.08
N HIS A 319 -8.17 -5.21 -10.68
CA HIS A 319 -9.25 -4.72 -11.54
C HIS A 319 -9.03 -3.25 -11.85
N GLY A 320 -9.23 -2.84 -13.11
CA GLY A 320 -9.03 -1.48 -13.57
C GLY A 320 -10.19 -0.99 -14.42
N GLU A 321 -10.44 0.32 -14.42
CA GLU A 321 -11.44 0.95 -15.26
C GLU A 321 -11.05 2.36 -15.68
N VAL A 322 -11.68 2.84 -16.77
CA VAL A 322 -11.64 4.25 -17.18
C VAL A 322 -12.84 4.94 -16.58
N ARG A 323 -12.62 5.93 -15.69
CA ARG A 323 -13.68 6.55 -14.88
C ARG A 323 -14.48 7.65 -15.61
N ASP A 324 -13.84 8.40 -16.49
CA ASP A 324 -14.44 9.61 -17.07
C ASP A 324 -13.91 9.94 -18.48
N ASP A 325 -14.44 11.01 -19.07
CA ASP A 325 -14.08 11.51 -20.40
C ASP A 325 -12.66 12.09 -20.51
N HIS A 326 -11.93 12.20 -19.38
CA HIS A 326 -10.51 12.59 -19.33
C HIS A 326 -9.58 11.38 -19.27
N ASP A 327 -10.13 10.18 -19.45
CA ASP A 327 -9.41 8.90 -19.39
C ASP A 327 -8.74 8.64 -18.01
N TYR A 328 -9.22 9.26 -16.90
CA TYR A 328 -8.70 8.92 -15.58
C TYR A 328 -8.99 7.47 -15.26
N LEU A 329 -7.96 6.80 -14.71
CA LEU A 329 -8.03 5.38 -14.36
C LEU A 329 -8.35 5.19 -12.88
N ALA A 330 -9.02 4.09 -12.56
CA ALA A 330 -9.13 3.53 -11.23
C ALA A 330 -8.52 2.13 -11.19
N PHE A 331 -7.96 1.77 -10.03
CA PHE A 331 -7.51 0.42 -9.74
C PHE A 331 -7.95 -0.01 -8.35
N GLY A 332 -8.52 -1.21 -8.24
CA GLY A 332 -8.85 -1.84 -6.97
C GLY A 332 -7.56 -2.30 -6.27
N VAL A 333 -7.05 -1.48 -5.34
CA VAL A 333 -5.84 -1.76 -4.55
C VAL A 333 -6.16 -2.17 -3.11
N HIS A 334 -7.43 -2.41 -2.83
CA HIS A 334 -7.96 -3.06 -1.61
C HIS A 334 -8.62 -4.38 -1.99
N GLY A 335 -8.78 -5.28 -1.02
CA GLY A 335 -9.33 -6.61 -1.22
C GLY A 335 -8.24 -7.62 -1.55
N GLU A 336 -8.45 -8.40 -2.59
CA GLU A 336 -7.53 -9.47 -3.02
C GLU A 336 -7.47 -9.59 -4.54
N GLY A 337 -6.48 -10.30 -5.04
CA GLY A 337 -6.31 -10.59 -6.45
C GLY A 337 -5.13 -11.51 -6.69
N ASP A 338 -4.93 -11.89 -7.95
CA ASP A 338 -3.78 -12.70 -8.34
C ASP A 338 -2.48 -11.92 -8.16
N ALA A 339 -1.40 -12.62 -7.84
CA ALA A 339 -0.06 -12.06 -7.78
C ALA A 339 0.98 -13.04 -8.33
N ILE A 340 2.06 -12.48 -8.84
CA ILE A 340 3.27 -13.24 -9.17
C ILE A 340 4.44 -12.52 -8.54
N VAL A 341 5.23 -13.24 -7.76
CA VAL A 341 6.48 -12.74 -7.18
C VAL A 341 7.65 -13.38 -7.89
N PHE A 342 8.61 -12.56 -8.28
CA PHE A 342 9.88 -12.98 -8.88
C PHE A 342 11.00 -12.60 -7.93
N THR A 343 11.76 -13.60 -7.52
CA THR A 343 12.90 -13.43 -6.63
C THR A 343 13.94 -14.50 -6.93
N ASN A 344 15.23 -14.17 -6.82
CA ASN A 344 16.34 -15.10 -7.07
C ASN A 344 16.23 -15.88 -8.41
N GLY A 345 15.74 -15.24 -9.48
CA GLY A 345 15.58 -15.87 -10.80
C GLY A 345 14.44 -16.88 -10.88
N LYS A 346 13.53 -16.91 -9.91
CA LYS A 346 12.39 -17.82 -9.79
C LYS A 346 11.06 -17.10 -9.81
N VAL A 347 10.01 -17.83 -10.22
CA VAL A 347 8.62 -17.34 -10.21
C VAL A 347 7.80 -18.05 -9.14
N ILE A 348 7.07 -17.29 -8.33
CA ILE A 348 6.15 -17.78 -7.32
C ILE A 348 4.78 -17.22 -7.68
N LYS A 349 3.82 -18.09 -8.02
CA LYS A 349 2.43 -17.72 -8.29
C LYS A 349 1.66 -17.72 -6.97
N GLY A 350 0.62 -16.88 -6.90
CA GLY A 350 -0.23 -16.82 -5.72
C GLY A 350 -1.18 -15.62 -5.77
N THR A 351 -1.46 -15.06 -4.60
CA THR A 351 -2.42 -13.98 -4.42
C THR A 351 -1.86 -12.84 -3.60
N TRP A 352 -2.47 -11.67 -3.73
CA TRP A 352 -2.27 -10.57 -2.80
C TRP A 352 -3.57 -10.28 -2.04
N MET A 353 -3.45 -9.81 -0.79
CA MET A 353 -4.59 -9.44 0.06
C MET A 353 -4.32 -8.13 0.79
N ARG A 354 -5.36 -7.28 0.94
CA ARG A 354 -5.35 -6.02 1.68
C ARG A 354 -6.74 -5.69 2.20
N TYR A 355 -7.08 -6.14 3.43
CA TYR A 355 -8.41 -5.99 4.00
C TYR A 355 -8.51 -5.07 5.21
N ASP A 356 -7.44 -4.87 5.98
CA ASP A 356 -7.48 -4.20 7.27
C ASP A 356 -7.47 -2.66 7.20
N GLY A 357 -8.02 -2.09 6.12
CA GLY A 357 -8.18 -0.65 5.93
C GLY A 357 -7.05 0.03 5.15
N ASP A 358 -7.09 1.38 5.12
CA ASP A 358 -6.22 2.19 4.25
C ASP A 358 -4.74 2.16 4.69
N PHE A 359 -4.46 1.95 5.98
CA PHE A 359 -3.11 2.02 6.55
C PHE A 359 -2.44 0.64 6.70
N THR A 360 -2.97 -0.38 6.05
CA THR A 360 -2.37 -1.72 5.99
C THR A 360 -1.83 -1.96 4.59
N PRO A 361 -0.59 -2.47 4.40
CA PRO A 361 -0.05 -2.78 3.09
C PRO A 361 -0.69 -4.05 2.52
N ALA A 362 -0.57 -4.26 1.20
CA ALA A 362 -0.86 -5.55 0.59
C ALA A 362 0.17 -6.60 1.06
N ARG A 363 -0.30 -7.84 1.31
CA ARG A 363 0.51 -9.02 1.64
C ARG A 363 0.38 -10.03 0.50
N PHE A 364 1.38 -10.87 0.32
CA PHE A 364 1.49 -11.80 -0.80
C PHE A 364 1.59 -13.23 -0.31
N TYR A 365 0.80 -14.12 -0.90
CA TYR A 365 0.65 -15.53 -0.49
C TYR A 365 0.85 -16.42 -1.70
N ASP A 366 1.46 -17.59 -1.51
CA ASP A 366 1.60 -18.62 -2.55
C ASP A 366 0.28 -19.37 -2.81
N GLU A 367 0.32 -20.34 -3.73
CA GLU A 367 -0.86 -21.15 -4.09
C GLU A 367 -1.35 -22.04 -2.94
N GLU A 368 -0.51 -22.34 -1.94
CA GLU A 368 -0.85 -23.07 -0.73
C GLU A 368 -1.40 -22.17 0.38
N GLY A 369 -1.39 -20.85 0.17
CA GLY A 369 -1.86 -19.84 1.15
C GLY A 369 -0.83 -19.46 2.20
N SER A 370 0.43 -19.89 2.04
CA SER A 370 1.54 -19.45 2.89
C SER A 370 2.04 -18.08 2.44
N GLU A 371 2.39 -17.21 3.40
CA GLU A 371 2.96 -15.91 3.05
C GLU A 371 4.31 -16.07 2.35
N ILE A 372 4.46 -15.41 1.20
CA ILE A 372 5.69 -15.47 0.39
C ILE A 372 6.83 -14.78 1.13
N ILE A 373 7.98 -15.47 1.23
CA ILE A 373 9.19 -14.95 1.83
C ILE A 373 10.02 -14.23 0.77
N PHE A 374 10.22 -12.93 0.95
CA PHE A 374 11.01 -12.08 0.08
C PHE A 374 12.50 -12.16 0.45
N ASN A 375 13.38 -12.15 -0.55
CA ASN A 375 14.79 -11.91 -0.29
C ASN A 375 15.01 -10.45 0.12
N GLN A 376 15.93 -10.23 1.08
CA GLN A 376 16.30 -8.90 1.52
C GLN A 376 16.81 -8.06 0.35
N GLY A 377 16.33 -6.82 0.25
CA GLY A 377 16.66 -5.88 -0.81
C GLY A 377 15.44 -5.17 -1.36
N LYS A 378 15.64 -4.43 -2.43
CA LYS A 378 14.62 -3.58 -3.04
C LYS A 378 13.55 -4.40 -3.76
N THR A 379 12.33 -3.86 -3.78
CA THR A 379 11.20 -4.49 -4.48
C THR A 379 10.58 -3.54 -5.50
N TRP A 380 10.31 -4.05 -6.71
CA TRP A 380 9.54 -3.34 -7.73
C TRP A 380 8.18 -3.99 -7.90
N VAL A 381 7.11 -3.28 -7.57
CA VAL A 381 5.72 -3.75 -7.72
C VAL A 381 5.12 -3.14 -8.98
N CYS A 382 4.74 -3.99 -9.92
CA CYS A 382 3.98 -3.62 -11.10
C CYS A 382 2.48 -3.90 -10.85
N ASN A 383 1.66 -2.86 -10.81
CA ASN A 383 0.21 -3.02 -10.84
C ASN A 383 -0.19 -3.42 -12.28
N ILE A 384 -0.59 -4.65 -12.45
CA ILE A 384 -1.07 -5.18 -13.73
C ILE A 384 -2.57 -4.96 -13.81
N TRP A 385 -3.02 -4.24 -14.82
CA TRP A 385 -4.43 -4.14 -15.12
C TRP A 385 -4.95 -5.52 -15.54
N GLN A 386 -5.80 -6.14 -14.73
CA GLN A 386 -6.20 -7.55 -14.82
C GLN A 386 -6.69 -7.92 -16.23
N GLU A 387 -7.47 -7.05 -16.87
CA GLU A 387 -8.02 -7.26 -18.22
C GLU A 387 -6.95 -7.30 -19.33
N TYR A 388 -5.71 -6.93 -18.99
CA TYR A 388 -4.53 -7.01 -19.86
C TYR A 388 -3.50 -8.03 -19.37
N GLY A 389 -3.85 -8.88 -18.39
CA GLY A 389 -2.97 -9.89 -17.84
C GLY A 389 -2.45 -10.90 -18.86
N GLU A 390 -3.19 -11.13 -19.95
CA GLU A 390 -2.79 -11.98 -21.08
C GLU A 390 -1.53 -11.52 -21.81
N TYR A 391 -1.12 -10.26 -21.65
CA TYR A 391 0.10 -9.72 -22.26
C TYR A 391 1.35 -9.96 -21.40
N VAL A 392 1.19 -10.30 -20.13
CA VAL A 392 2.32 -10.59 -19.24
C VAL A 392 3.09 -11.80 -19.75
N GLN A 393 4.41 -11.71 -19.78
CA GLN A 393 5.28 -12.82 -20.15
C GLN A 393 6.51 -12.88 -19.25
N TYR A 394 6.98 -14.09 -18.97
CA TYR A 394 8.25 -14.34 -18.28
C TYR A 394 8.84 -15.67 -18.71
N GLY A 395 10.13 -15.89 -18.48
CA GLY A 395 10.78 -17.17 -18.81
C GLY A 395 12.28 -17.18 -18.56
N GLU A 396 12.88 -18.30 -18.87
CA GLU A 396 14.33 -18.52 -18.73
C GLU A 396 15.13 -17.69 -19.75
N ASP A 397 14.60 -17.55 -20.97
CA ASP A 397 15.20 -16.76 -22.05
C ASP A 397 14.10 -16.26 -23.01
N GLY A 398 14.52 -15.55 -24.07
CA GLY A 398 13.59 -14.98 -25.06
C GLY A 398 12.86 -16.01 -25.95
N ASP A 399 13.36 -17.23 -26.05
CA ASP A 399 12.75 -18.32 -26.84
C ASP A 399 11.78 -19.17 -26.00
N HIS A 400 11.87 -19.09 -24.66
CA HIS A 400 11.09 -19.87 -23.70
C HIS A 400 10.23 -18.96 -22.80
N LEU A 401 9.52 -18.00 -23.40
CA LEU A 401 8.59 -17.14 -22.70
C LEU A 401 7.22 -17.80 -22.57
N ILE A 402 6.63 -17.71 -21.39
CA ILE A 402 5.27 -18.16 -21.09
C ILE A 402 4.38 -17.00 -20.66
N THR A 403 3.10 -17.10 -20.99
CA THR A 403 2.06 -16.24 -20.40
C THR A 403 1.45 -17.02 -19.22
N PRO A 404 1.38 -16.45 -18.02
CA PRO A 404 0.84 -17.14 -16.86
C PRO A 404 -0.64 -17.46 -17.06
N ASP A 405 -1.05 -18.68 -16.72
CA ASP A 405 -2.45 -18.97 -16.46
C ASP A 405 -2.82 -18.24 -15.16
N MET A 406 -3.83 -17.35 -15.24
CA MET A 406 -4.28 -16.61 -14.07
C MET A 406 -4.97 -17.55 -13.09
N LEU A 407 -4.64 -17.42 -11.81
CA LEU A 407 -5.46 -17.98 -10.75
C LEU A 407 -6.81 -17.26 -10.83
N SER A 408 -7.90 -17.97 -11.00
CA SER A 408 -9.24 -17.36 -11.05
C SER A 408 -9.73 -17.02 -9.64
N VAL A 409 -9.11 -16.00 -9.02
CA VAL A 409 -9.76 -15.34 -7.89
C VAL A 409 -10.89 -14.51 -8.49
N GLU A 410 -12.14 -14.94 -8.28
CA GLU A 410 -13.28 -14.07 -8.54
C GLU A 410 -13.08 -12.83 -7.67
N ASN A 411 -12.62 -11.76 -8.29
CA ASN A 411 -12.52 -10.46 -7.63
C ASN A 411 -13.94 -10.01 -7.26
N ASP A 412 -14.38 -10.31 -6.06
CA ASP A 412 -15.52 -9.67 -5.40
C ASP A 412 -15.27 -8.18 -5.10
N ASN A 413 -14.17 -7.64 -5.63
CA ASN A 413 -13.85 -6.20 -5.66
C ASN A 413 -14.77 -5.40 -6.61
N LYS A 414 -16.01 -5.77 -6.76
CA LYS A 414 -17.05 -4.78 -6.93
C LYS A 414 -17.05 -3.98 -5.62
N GLN A 415 -16.30 -2.89 -5.59
CA GLN A 415 -16.76 -1.73 -4.85
C GLN A 415 -18.22 -1.57 -5.27
N GLU A 416 -19.14 -2.16 -4.50
CA GLU A 416 -20.53 -1.73 -4.49
C GLU A 416 -20.41 -0.25 -4.22
N ASP A 417 -20.71 0.49 -5.22
CA ASP A 417 -20.58 1.92 -5.35
C ASP A 417 -20.88 2.66 -4.05
N ASP A 418 -19.87 3.01 -3.28
CA ASP A 418 -19.94 4.18 -2.40
C ASP A 418 -20.35 5.45 -3.20
N ALA A 419 -20.18 5.44 -4.54
CA ALA A 419 -20.69 6.47 -5.43
C ALA A 419 -22.23 6.56 -5.41
N ASP A 420 -22.94 5.43 -5.38
CA ASP A 420 -24.41 5.43 -5.27
C ASP A 420 -24.87 5.90 -3.89
N ALA A 421 -24.15 5.54 -2.83
CA ALA A 421 -24.43 6.03 -1.46
C ALA A 421 -24.15 7.53 -1.32
N ILE A 422 -23.10 8.03 -1.98
CA ILE A 422 -22.78 9.47 -2.01
C ILE A 422 -23.79 10.24 -2.88
N ALA A 423 -24.24 9.68 -4.01
CA ALA A 423 -25.26 10.27 -4.87
C ALA A 423 -26.63 10.32 -4.15
N GLU A 424 -27.03 9.25 -3.45
CA GLU A 424 -28.26 9.19 -2.67
C GLU A 424 -28.24 10.14 -1.46
N ALA A 425 -27.08 10.34 -0.83
CA ALA A 425 -26.87 11.31 0.23
C ALA A 425 -26.94 12.77 -0.28
N ALA A 426 -26.43 13.03 -1.49
CA ALA A 426 -26.48 14.34 -2.12
C ALA A 426 -27.91 14.71 -2.56
N GLU A 427 -28.67 13.75 -3.12
CA GLU A 427 -30.07 13.95 -3.53
C GLU A 427 -31.00 14.19 -2.32
N LYS A 428 -30.67 13.56 -1.18
CA LYS A 428 -31.41 13.74 0.06
C LYS A 428 -31.14 15.10 0.73
N ALA A 429 -29.94 15.64 0.55
CA ALA A 429 -29.60 16.98 1.06
C ALA A 429 -30.25 18.12 0.25
N GLU A 430 -30.50 17.90 -1.05
CA GLU A 430 -31.22 18.88 -1.90
C GLU A 430 -32.73 18.83 -1.75
N SER A 431 -33.30 17.78 -1.13
CA SER A 431 -34.75 17.68 -0.91
C SER A 431 -35.26 18.25 0.42
N ASP A 432 -34.35 18.64 1.33
CA ASP A 432 -34.65 19.17 2.67
C ASP A 432 -34.43 20.71 2.80
N ASP A 433 -34.22 21.42 1.67
CA ASP A 433 -34.27 22.91 1.58
C ASP A 433 -35.60 23.37 0.88
#